data_3933f28c55860a84599e37a5a8fed625
#
_entry.id   3933f28c55860a84599e37a5a8fed625
#
_cell.length_a   1.000
_cell.length_b   1.000
_cell.length_c   1.000
_cell.angle_alpha   90.00
_cell.angle_beta   90.00
_cell.angle_gamma   90.00
#
_symmetry.space_group_name_H-M   'P 1'
#
loop_
_entity.id
_entity.type
_entity.pdbx_description
1 polymer ?
#
loop_
_entity_poly.entity_id
_entity_poly.type
_entity_poly.pdbx_seq_one_letter_code
_entity_poly.pdbx_strand_id
1 'polypeptide(L)'
;MIVPIAFSIAVIASCAYVMIFGGRTGRWGGGILLATWPLSWAVAPLNHAYGRGLPDLFLVDLIVLVGLVAVALASTRRWPVWVAAFQLNTVAAHLAIMLSPAVLSQAYYGMITIWGVPMLAAMVIGTWLDRKFQSTHEDGNMPLETAKE
;
A
#
# COMPACT_ATOMS: atom_id res chain seq x y z
N MET A 1 -15.46 16.84 3.92
CA MET A 1 -14.28 16.73 4.80
C MET A 1 -14.13 15.38 5.53
N ILE A 2 -15.21 14.60 5.70
CA ILE A 2 -15.17 13.29 6.44
C ILE A 2 -14.39 12.22 5.68
N VAL A 3 -14.54 12.12 4.36
CA VAL A 3 -13.92 11.06 3.54
C VAL A 3 -12.39 11.06 3.59
N PRO A 4 -11.68 12.19 3.42
CA PRO A 4 -10.21 12.19 3.48
C PRO A 4 -9.67 11.84 4.88
N ILE A 5 -10.37 12.25 5.94
CA ILE A 5 -9.99 11.92 7.32
C ILE A 5 -10.16 10.42 7.57
N ALA A 6 -11.29 9.84 7.18
CA ALA A 6 -11.55 8.42 7.33
C ALA A 6 -10.53 7.57 6.54
N PHE A 7 -10.20 7.98 5.32
CA PHE A 7 -9.19 7.32 4.51
C PHE A 7 -7.79 7.40 5.16
N SER A 8 -7.41 8.55 5.70
CA SER A 8 -6.15 8.73 6.42
C SER A 8 -6.03 7.81 7.64
N ILE A 9 -7.10 7.71 8.43
CA ILE A 9 -7.17 6.80 9.57
C ILE A 9 -7.02 5.35 9.10
N ALA A 10 -7.71 4.97 8.02
CA ALA A 10 -7.60 3.63 7.45
C ALA A 10 -6.18 3.29 6.98
N VAL A 11 -5.49 4.23 6.33
CA VAL A 11 -4.07 4.08 5.91
C VAL A 11 -3.18 3.84 7.13
N ILE A 12 -3.27 4.71 8.14
CA ILE A 12 -2.43 4.62 9.34
C ILE A 12 -2.70 3.29 10.08
N ALA A 13 -3.97 2.94 10.29
CA ALA A 13 -4.35 1.71 10.98
C ALA A 13 -3.89 0.45 10.22
N SER A 14 -4.07 0.42 8.90
CA SER A 14 -3.65 -0.70 8.05
C SER A 14 -2.14 -0.85 8.04
N CYS A 15 -1.39 0.24 7.88
CA CYS A 15 0.07 0.22 7.90
C CYS A 15 0.60 -0.21 9.29
N ALA A 16 0.03 0.33 10.38
CA ALA A 16 0.40 -0.08 11.74
C ALA A 16 0.15 -1.58 11.96
N TYR A 17 -1.01 -2.09 11.57
CA TYR A 17 -1.34 -3.51 11.65
C TYR A 17 -0.31 -4.37 10.90
N VAL A 18 -0.01 -4.02 9.66
CA VAL A 18 0.92 -4.79 8.81
C VAL A 18 2.36 -4.68 9.33
N MET A 19 2.79 -3.54 9.86
CA MET A 19 4.12 -3.37 10.46
C MET A 19 4.29 -4.21 11.74
N ILE A 20 3.25 -4.32 12.57
CA ILE A 20 3.28 -5.10 13.81
C ILE A 20 3.23 -6.59 13.49
N PHE A 21 2.33 -7.01 12.61
CA PHE A 21 2.00 -8.41 12.40
C PHE A 21 2.58 -9.03 11.13
N GLY A 22 3.03 -8.23 10.16
CA GLY A 22 3.54 -8.67 8.85
C GLY A 22 5.03 -9.03 8.84
N GLY A 23 5.72 -9.01 10.00
CA GLY A 23 7.13 -9.32 10.11
C GLY A 23 8.02 -8.35 9.31
N ARG A 24 9.16 -8.84 8.80
CA ARG A 24 10.11 -8.00 8.05
C ARG A 24 9.51 -7.39 6.79
N THR A 25 8.77 -8.17 6.01
CA THR A 25 8.08 -7.71 4.79
C THR A 25 7.04 -6.63 5.10
N GLY A 26 6.25 -6.83 6.16
CA GLY A 26 5.25 -5.86 6.60
C GLY A 26 5.85 -4.55 7.06
N ARG A 27 6.99 -4.58 7.76
CA ARG A 27 7.68 -3.35 8.19
C ARG A 27 8.17 -2.52 7.01
N TRP A 28 8.75 -3.16 5.98
CA TRP A 28 9.19 -2.44 4.78
C TRP A 28 8.02 -1.92 3.96
N GLY A 29 7.02 -2.75 3.65
CA GLY A 29 5.86 -2.33 2.86
C GLY A 29 5.03 -1.25 3.55
N GLY A 30 4.69 -1.45 4.83
CA GLY A 30 3.95 -0.47 5.63
C GLY A 30 4.75 0.81 5.87
N GLY A 31 6.07 0.70 6.08
CA GLY A 31 6.97 1.85 6.26
C GLY A 31 7.07 2.73 5.02
N ILE A 32 7.17 2.14 3.82
CA ILE A 32 7.17 2.88 2.55
C ILE A 32 5.87 3.68 2.41
N LEU A 33 4.71 3.05 2.63
CA LEU A 33 3.42 3.71 2.50
C LEU A 33 3.19 4.79 3.57
N LEU A 34 3.61 4.54 4.82
CA LEU A 34 3.53 5.55 5.87
C LEU A 34 4.43 6.75 5.61
N ALA A 35 5.64 6.54 5.09
CA ALA A 35 6.56 7.63 4.77
C ALA A 35 6.07 8.49 3.60
N THR A 36 5.42 7.89 2.61
CA THR A 36 4.89 8.60 1.44
C THR A 36 3.67 9.45 1.74
N TRP A 37 2.87 9.07 2.72
CA TRP A 37 1.64 9.81 3.03
C TRP A 37 1.91 11.27 3.45
N PRO A 38 2.78 11.59 4.45
CA PRO A 38 3.13 12.96 4.77
C PRO A 38 3.89 13.66 3.63
N LEU A 39 4.68 12.93 2.84
CA LEU A 39 5.39 13.48 1.69
C LEU A 39 4.41 14.01 0.63
N SER A 40 3.36 13.26 0.32
CA SER A 40 2.32 13.70 -0.61
C SER A 40 1.60 14.97 -0.12
N TRP A 41 1.34 15.07 1.18
CA TRP A 41 0.77 16.29 1.79
C TRP A 41 1.72 17.48 1.76
N ALA A 42 3.01 17.26 1.91
CA ALA A 42 4.03 18.31 1.85
C ALA A 42 4.24 18.84 0.42
N VAL A 43 4.12 17.97 -0.58
CA VAL A 43 4.31 18.31 -1.99
C VAL A 43 3.05 18.97 -2.60
N ALA A 44 1.86 18.60 -2.17
CA ALA A 44 0.59 19.12 -2.69
C ALA A 44 0.45 20.66 -2.68
N PRO A 45 0.79 21.40 -1.59
CA PRO A 45 0.73 22.86 -1.60
C PRO A 45 1.74 23.53 -2.52
N LEU A 46 2.94 22.95 -2.65
CA LEU A 46 3.98 23.46 -3.56
C LEU A 46 3.52 23.42 -5.01
N ASN A 47 2.75 22.40 -5.37
CA ASN A 47 2.18 22.22 -6.70
C ASN A 47 1.14 23.29 -7.06
N HIS A 48 0.29 23.69 -6.11
CA HIS A 48 -0.67 24.76 -6.31
C HIS A 48 0.01 26.12 -6.49
N ALA A 49 1.12 26.36 -5.80
CA ALA A 49 1.85 27.63 -5.86
C ALA A 49 2.63 27.82 -7.19
N TYR A 50 3.08 26.74 -7.81
CA TYR A 50 3.92 26.78 -9.01
C TYR A 50 3.26 26.28 -10.29
N GLY A 51 2.00 25.89 -10.27
CA GLY A 51 1.25 25.39 -11.43
C GLY A 51 1.80 24.08 -12.02
N ARG A 52 2.66 23.36 -11.29
CA ARG A 52 3.38 22.16 -11.75
C ARG A 52 2.86 20.85 -11.12
N GLY A 53 1.64 20.81 -10.65
CA GLY A 53 1.07 19.82 -9.74
C GLY A 53 1.10 18.34 -10.12
N LEU A 54 1.35 17.97 -11.34
CA LEU A 54 1.25 16.57 -11.77
C LEU A 54 2.59 15.80 -11.76
N PRO A 55 3.73 16.35 -12.23
CA PRO A 55 4.95 15.56 -12.32
C PRO A 55 5.55 15.17 -10.96
N ASP A 56 5.37 16.00 -9.93
CA ASP A 56 5.96 15.75 -8.61
C ASP A 56 5.24 14.63 -7.86
N LEU A 57 3.90 14.60 -7.90
CA LEU A 57 3.10 13.51 -7.35
C LEU A 57 3.34 12.19 -8.09
N PHE A 58 3.43 12.25 -9.42
CA PHE A 58 3.79 11.09 -10.23
C PHE A 58 5.14 10.51 -9.83
N LEU A 59 6.14 11.35 -9.60
CA LEU A 59 7.47 10.91 -9.19
C LEU A 59 7.44 10.23 -7.80
N VAL A 60 6.69 10.78 -6.85
CA VAL A 60 6.50 10.17 -5.53
C VAL A 60 5.88 8.78 -5.68
N ASP A 61 4.80 8.65 -6.43
CA ASP A 61 4.13 7.36 -6.64
C ASP A 61 4.99 6.36 -7.40
N LEU A 62 5.83 6.82 -8.32
CA LEU A 62 6.78 5.98 -9.03
C LEU A 62 7.86 5.42 -8.07
N ILE A 63 8.39 6.25 -7.17
CA ILE A 63 9.36 5.81 -6.15
C ILE A 63 8.71 4.78 -5.21
N VAL A 64 7.46 5.01 -4.81
CA VAL A 64 6.69 4.05 -4.00
C VAL A 64 6.53 2.73 -4.74
N LEU A 65 6.15 2.78 -6.02
CA LEU A 65 6.00 1.58 -6.84
C LEU A 65 7.30 0.78 -6.90
N VAL A 66 8.43 1.44 -7.18
CA VAL A 66 9.75 0.77 -7.21
C VAL A 66 10.07 0.12 -5.86
N GLY A 67 9.82 0.84 -4.75
CA GLY A 67 10.01 0.30 -3.40
C GLY A 67 9.12 -0.91 -3.10
N LEU A 68 7.85 -0.87 -3.47
CA LEU A 68 6.91 -1.97 -3.28
C LEU A 68 7.26 -3.18 -4.16
N VAL A 69 7.69 -2.96 -5.40
CA VAL A 69 8.19 -4.03 -6.29
C VAL A 69 9.44 -4.67 -5.69
N ALA A 70 10.39 -3.88 -5.18
CA ALA A 70 11.57 -4.41 -4.51
C ALA A 70 11.20 -5.28 -3.29
N VAL A 71 10.23 -4.83 -2.46
CA VAL A 71 9.70 -5.62 -1.35
C VAL A 71 9.03 -6.90 -1.84
N ALA A 72 8.25 -6.84 -2.94
CA ALA A 72 7.58 -8.00 -3.51
C ALA A 72 8.59 -9.05 -4.02
N LEU A 73 9.65 -8.61 -4.70
CA LEU A 73 10.71 -9.49 -5.22
C LEU A 73 11.59 -10.10 -4.10
N ALA A 74 11.82 -9.34 -3.02
CA ALA A 74 12.59 -9.80 -1.86
C ALA A 74 11.79 -10.67 -0.89
N SER A 75 10.47 -10.77 -1.07
CA SER A 75 9.56 -11.47 -0.16
C SER A 75 9.10 -12.81 -0.73
N THR A 76 9.01 -13.82 0.11
CA THR A 76 8.36 -15.10 -0.23
C THR A 76 6.83 -15.03 -0.10
N ARG A 77 6.28 -13.92 0.38
CA ARG A 77 4.85 -13.70 0.58
C ARG A 77 4.19 -13.21 -0.71
N ARG A 78 2.92 -13.56 -0.93
CA ARG A 78 2.20 -13.21 -2.16
C ARG A 78 1.52 -11.83 -2.11
N TRP A 79 1.15 -11.36 -0.93
CA TRP A 79 0.40 -10.11 -0.81
C TRP A 79 1.15 -8.84 -1.29
N PRO A 80 2.51 -8.72 -1.17
CA PRO A 80 3.20 -7.52 -1.68
C PRO A 80 3.08 -7.35 -3.19
N VAL A 81 2.92 -8.44 -3.94
CA VAL A 81 2.70 -8.41 -5.39
C VAL A 81 1.39 -7.70 -5.72
N TRP A 82 0.32 -8.01 -4.97
CA TRP A 82 -0.97 -7.35 -5.15
C TRP A 82 -0.92 -5.86 -4.80
N VAL A 83 -0.22 -5.51 -3.73
CA VAL A 83 -0.01 -4.10 -3.32
C VAL A 83 0.74 -3.33 -4.41
N ALA A 84 1.81 -3.89 -4.95
CA ALA A 84 2.56 -3.30 -6.06
C ALA A 84 1.69 -3.16 -7.34
N ALA A 85 0.83 -4.14 -7.64
CA ALA A 85 -0.08 -4.08 -8.77
C ALA A 85 -1.12 -2.94 -8.62
N PHE A 86 -1.67 -2.73 -7.43
CA PHE A 86 -2.57 -1.60 -7.18
C PHE A 86 -1.85 -0.26 -7.25
N GLN A 87 -0.61 -0.17 -6.77
CA GLN A 87 0.21 1.03 -6.92
C GLN A 87 0.53 1.33 -8.39
N LEU A 88 0.76 0.30 -9.21
CA LEU A 88 0.95 0.46 -10.66
C LEU A 88 -0.25 1.13 -11.32
N ASN A 89 -1.48 0.79 -10.92
CA ASN A 89 -2.68 1.45 -11.43
C ASN A 89 -2.73 2.94 -11.07
N THR A 90 -2.26 3.32 -9.87
CA THR A 90 -2.14 4.73 -9.47
C THR A 90 -1.14 5.47 -10.36
N VAL A 91 0.03 4.89 -10.59
CA VAL A 91 1.05 5.46 -11.50
C VAL A 91 0.51 5.57 -12.93
N ALA A 92 -0.20 4.56 -13.42
CA ALA A 92 -0.82 4.59 -14.75
C ALA A 92 -1.90 5.68 -14.86
N ALA A 93 -2.67 5.93 -13.81
CA ALA A 93 -3.65 7.02 -13.78
C ALA A 93 -2.97 8.40 -13.87
N HIS A 94 -1.86 8.61 -13.17
CA HIS A 94 -1.06 9.84 -13.30
C HIS A 94 -0.53 10.02 -14.72
N LEU A 95 0.00 8.96 -15.33
CA LEU A 95 0.51 8.98 -16.69
C LEU A 95 -0.59 9.28 -17.70
N ALA A 96 -1.77 8.68 -17.54
CA ALA A 96 -2.92 8.91 -18.42
C ALA A 96 -3.34 10.38 -18.44
N ILE A 97 -3.32 11.05 -17.29
CA ILE A 97 -3.67 12.49 -17.20
C ILE A 97 -2.59 13.37 -17.81
N MET A 98 -1.32 13.03 -17.61
CA MET A 98 -0.22 13.77 -18.24
C MET A 98 -0.30 13.71 -19.77
N LEU A 99 -0.80 12.60 -20.33
CA LEU A 99 -0.97 12.40 -21.76
C LEU A 99 -2.28 13.00 -22.31
N SER A 100 -3.31 13.13 -21.48
CA SER A 100 -4.63 13.64 -21.86
C SER A 100 -5.20 14.61 -20.83
N PRO A 101 -4.82 15.90 -20.87
CA PRO A 101 -5.27 16.92 -19.92
C PRO A 101 -6.78 17.18 -19.93
N ALA A 102 -7.51 16.69 -20.94
CA ALA A 102 -8.95 16.83 -21.06
C ALA A 102 -9.77 15.96 -20.08
N VAL A 103 -9.11 15.06 -19.33
CA VAL A 103 -9.78 14.27 -18.30
C VAL A 103 -10.18 15.18 -17.14
N LEU A 104 -11.49 15.20 -16.83
CA LEU A 104 -12.03 15.99 -15.73
C LEU A 104 -11.31 15.69 -14.40
N SER A 105 -10.92 16.72 -13.68
CA SER A 105 -10.23 16.62 -12.40
C SER A 105 -10.95 15.76 -11.36
N GLN A 106 -12.28 15.72 -11.38
CA GLN A 106 -13.10 14.88 -10.50
C GLN A 106 -12.93 13.37 -10.78
N ALA A 107 -12.85 12.98 -12.05
CA ALA A 107 -12.60 11.58 -12.44
C ALA A 107 -11.21 11.13 -11.96
N TYR A 108 -10.23 12.01 -12.04
CA TYR A 108 -8.87 11.75 -11.58
C TYR A 108 -8.78 11.45 -10.07
N TYR A 109 -9.33 12.34 -9.23
CA TYR A 109 -9.33 12.10 -7.78
C TYR A 109 -10.08 10.80 -7.41
N GLY A 110 -11.16 10.48 -8.13
CA GLY A 110 -11.87 9.22 -7.97
C GLY A 110 -11.01 8.01 -8.32
N MET A 111 -10.28 8.05 -9.43
CA MET A 111 -9.41 6.94 -9.86
C MET A 111 -8.26 6.67 -8.90
N ILE A 112 -7.59 7.70 -8.38
CA ILE A 112 -6.49 7.52 -7.43
C ILE A 112 -7.01 6.97 -6.09
N THR A 113 -8.13 7.48 -5.59
CA THR A 113 -8.67 7.06 -4.30
C THR A 113 -9.24 5.64 -4.34
N ILE A 114 -9.87 5.25 -5.46
CA ILE A 114 -10.51 3.93 -5.58
C ILE A 114 -9.49 2.79 -5.50
N TRP A 115 -8.28 2.97 -6.02
CA TRP A 115 -7.21 1.95 -5.96
C TRP A 115 -6.55 1.85 -4.58
N GLY A 116 -6.60 2.89 -3.78
CA GLY A 116 -6.10 2.89 -2.41
C GLY A 116 -6.85 1.91 -1.50
N VAL A 117 -8.16 1.79 -1.64
CA VAL A 117 -8.98 0.89 -0.81
C VAL A 117 -8.62 -0.58 -1.01
N PRO A 118 -8.62 -1.15 -2.23
CA PRO A 118 -8.22 -2.54 -2.43
C PRO A 118 -6.75 -2.80 -2.11
N MET A 119 -5.87 -1.80 -2.25
CA MET A 119 -4.47 -1.91 -1.84
C MET A 119 -4.34 -2.12 -0.33
N LEU A 120 -5.02 -1.32 0.48
CA LEU A 120 -5.04 -1.49 1.95
C LEU A 120 -5.68 -2.81 2.35
N ALA A 121 -6.78 -3.21 1.70
CA ALA A 121 -7.42 -4.49 1.93
C ALA A 121 -6.48 -5.67 1.62
N ALA A 122 -5.76 -5.64 0.50
CA ALA A 122 -4.78 -6.66 0.12
C ALA A 122 -3.64 -6.78 1.16
N MET A 123 -3.17 -5.66 1.71
CA MET A 123 -2.16 -5.68 2.77
C MET A 123 -2.67 -6.34 4.06
N VAL A 124 -3.84 -5.92 4.53
CA VAL A 124 -4.41 -6.40 5.79
C VAL A 124 -4.81 -7.87 5.67
N ILE A 125 -5.58 -8.23 4.63
CA ILE A 125 -6.03 -9.61 4.39
C ILE A 125 -4.84 -10.53 4.14
N GLY A 126 -3.87 -10.09 3.31
CA GLY A 126 -2.68 -10.88 3.01
C GLY A 126 -1.84 -11.17 4.25
N THR A 127 -1.64 -10.17 5.11
CA THR A 127 -0.93 -10.34 6.39
C THR A 127 -1.70 -11.26 7.34
N TRP A 128 -3.02 -11.13 7.40
CA TRP A 128 -3.89 -11.99 8.22
C TRP A 128 -3.85 -13.45 7.77
N LEU A 129 -3.95 -13.69 6.46
CA LEU A 129 -3.85 -15.02 5.88
C LEU A 129 -2.50 -15.67 6.16
N ASP A 130 -1.40 -14.95 5.96
CA ASP A 130 -0.05 -15.44 6.23
C ASP A 130 0.11 -15.90 7.70
N ARG A 131 -0.45 -15.14 8.63
CA ARG A 131 -0.44 -15.52 10.06
C ARG A 131 -1.26 -16.77 10.32
N LYS A 132 -2.44 -16.86 9.75
CA LYS A 132 -3.32 -18.02 9.92
C LYS A 132 -2.65 -19.30 9.40
N PHE A 133 -1.99 -19.24 8.25
CA PHE A 133 -1.28 -20.40 7.69
C PHE A 133 -0.06 -20.80 8.54
N GLN A 134 0.66 -19.83 9.14
CA GLN A 134 1.80 -20.14 10.02
C GLN A 134 1.34 -20.85 11.30
N SER A 135 0.28 -20.38 11.95
CA SER A 135 -0.25 -21.03 13.17
C SER A 135 -0.73 -22.46 12.90
N THR A 136 -1.35 -22.72 11.77
CA THR A 136 -1.83 -24.07 11.42
C THR A 136 -0.68 -25.05 11.20
N HIS A 137 0.47 -24.59 10.70
CA HIS A 137 1.65 -25.45 10.53
C HIS A 137 2.40 -25.72 11.85
N GLU A 138 2.38 -24.80 12.80
CA GLU A 138 2.94 -25.00 14.13
C GLU A 138 2.13 -26.04 14.94
N ASP A 139 0.79 -25.96 14.88
CA ASP A 139 -0.08 -26.92 15.58
C ASP A 139 -0.01 -28.33 14.96
N GLY A 140 0.23 -28.45 13.66
CA GLY A 140 0.38 -29.74 12.96
C GLY A 140 1.72 -30.44 13.18
N ASN A 141 2.72 -29.72 13.69
CA ASN A 141 4.07 -30.24 13.97
C ASN A 141 4.31 -30.55 15.45
N MET A 142 3.28 -30.54 16.29
CA MET A 142 3.44 -30.92 17.70
C MET A 142 3.76 -32.42 17.77
N PRO A 143 4.91 -32.83 18.37
CA PRO A 143 5.27 -34.23 18.46
C PRO A 143 4.23 -34.98 19.29
N LEU A 144 3.74 -36.12 18.79
CA LEU A 144 2.80 -37.02 19.49
C LEU A 144 3.39 -37.65 20.76
N GLU A 145 4.45 -37.07 21.31
CA GLU A 145 5.24 -37.66 22.43
C GLU A 145 4.65 -37.40 23.80
N THR A 146 3.66 -36.52 23.94
CA THR A 146 3.02 -36.21 25.24
C THR A 146 1.72 -36.97 25.51
N ALA A 147 1.36 -37.94 24.68
CA ALA A 147 0.15 -38.75 24.89
C ALA A 147 0.37 -40.10 25.53
N LYS A 148 1.55 -40.31 26.16
CA LYS A 148 1.88 -41.56 26.91
C LYS A 148 2.47 -41.24 28.32
N GLU A 149 1.67 -40.64 29.16
CA GLU A 149 1.78 -40.76 30.64
C GLU A 149 0.38 -40.82 31.26
#